data_4ffe7edc19952a133a081541183bbdda
#
_entry.id   4ffe7edc19952a133a081541183bbdda
#
_cell.length_a   1.000
_cell.length_b   1.000
_cell.length_c   1.000
_cell.angle_alpha   90.00
_cell.angle_beta   90.00
_cell.angle_gamma   90.00
#
_symmetry.space_group_name_H-M   'P 1'
#
loop_
_entity.id
_entity.type
_entity.pdbx_description
1 polymer ?
#
loop_
_entity_poly.entity_id
_entity_poly.type
_entity_poly.pdbx_seq_one_letter_code
_entity_poly.pdbx_strand_id
1 'polypeptide(L)'
;MPARKIGVLINPASAGGRAVKAWPEFESLLAAGDFEIVSYTTSSETDFRVHARAFAGRFDIIGICGGDSSLTIAAEELFSAGFDGELVFLPAGSVNDIVLDIREQRAPRASTLWLGEISAGATSKDFIGQANWGLGVAVNRQVGALLHSMPFLRPFTGIIGFLAIVFSHLLRRDLVSASIHLDSETLEGDYSIILATQIRHWASGLRFAPQADWYAPVFEVVTIRRCSLVKLIRILLAARTARHVDFPEVEVHQSRRVKVSLASAAAVQVDGDILRDVAGELKGLEYRLAK
;
A
#
# COMPACT_ATOMS: atom_id res chain seq x y z
N MET A 1 19.53 -19.06 -25.99
CA MET A 1 20.00 -18.84 -24.61
C MET A 1 19.25 -19.83 -23.75
N PRO A 2 19.79 -20.34 -22.63
CA PRO A 2 18.98 -21.13 -21.70
C PRO A 2 17.78 -20.32 -21.24
N ALA A 3 16.62 -20.97 -21.06
CA ALA A 3 15.41 -20.31 -20.54
C ALA A 3 15.69 -19.72 -19.17
N ARG A 4 15.25 -18.48 -18.92
CA ARG A 4 15.37 -17.84 -17.60
C ARG A 4 14.39 -18.49 -16.64
N LYS A 5 14.85 -18.86 -15.45
CA LYS A 5 14.01 -19.55 -14.47
C LYS A 5 13.32 -18.55 -13.54
N ILE A 6 11.99 -18.64 -13.44
CA ILE A 6 11.18 -17.80 -12.57
C ILE A 6 10.42 -18.64 -11.55
N GLY A 7 10.52 -18.27 -10.27
CA GLY A 7 9.69 -18.82 -9.20
C GLY A 7 8.47 -17.92 -8.99
N VAL A 8 7.24 -18.45 -9.02
CA VAL A 8 6.03 -17.64 -8.86
C VAL A 8 5.25 -18.08 -7.64
N LEU A 9 4.98 -17.13 -6.74
CA LEU A 9 4.10 -17.31 -5.59
C LEU A 9 2.70 -16.79 -5.91
N ILE A 10 1.69 -17.63 -5.72
CA ILE A 10 0.30 -17.32 -6.01
C ILE A 10 -0.46 -17.25 -4.68
N ASN A 11 -1.05 -16.08 -4.38
CA ASN A 11 -1.91 -15.91 -3.21
C ASN A 11 -3.38 -16.19 -3.58
N PRO A 12 -3.94 -17.37 -3.24
CA PRO A 12 -5.31 -17.73 -3.63
C PRO A 12 -6.38 -16.88 -2.94
N ALA A 13 -6.08 -16.27 -1.80
CA ALA A 13 -7.02 -15.41 -1.08
C ALA A 13 -7.19 -14.03 -1.74
N SER A 14 -6.25 -13.65 -2.63
CA SER A 14 -6.24 -12.34 -3.25
C SER A 14 -7.52 -12.07 -4.05
N ALA A 15 -8.18 -10.94 -3.71
CA ALA A 15 -9.44 -10.50 -4.30
C ALA A 15 -10.52 -11.60 -4.39
N GLY A 16 -10.57 -12.49 -3.38
CA GLY A 16 -11.56 -13.56 -3.33
C GLY A 16 -11.36 -14.65 -4.40
N GLY A 17 -10.11 -14.98 -4.68
CA GLY A 17 -9.73 -16.05 -5.62
C GLY A 17 -9.39 -15.56 -7.02
N ARG A 18 -9.27 -14.25 -7.24
CA ARG A 18 -8.91 -13.68 -8.55
C ARG A 18 -7.52 -14.12 -9.00
N ALA A 19 -6.54 -14.21 -8.08
CA ALA A 19 -5.19 -14.61 -8.43
C ALA A 19 -5.14 -16.00 -9.07
N VAL A 20 -5.86 -16.97 -8.51
CA VAL A 20 -5.93 -18.33 -9.09
C VAL A 20 -6.60 -18.32 -10.46
N LYS A 21 -7.64 -17.50 -10.65
CA LYS A 21 -8.34 -17.37 -11.93
C LYS A 21 -7.50 -16.68 -13.01
N ALA A 22 -6.69 -15.70 -12.62
CA ALA A 22 -5.83 -14.96 -13.53
C ALA A 22 -4.52 -15.71 -13.84
N TRP A 23 -4.11 -16.65 -13.00
CA TRP A 23 -2.84 -17.35 -13.13
C TRP A 23 -2.62 -18.00 -14.51
N PRO A 24 -3.57 -18.72 -15.12
CA PRO A 24 -3.35 -19.35 -16.43
C PRO A 24 -2.99 -18.35 -17.53
N GLU A 25 -3.54 -17.13 -17.49
CA GLU A 25 -3.18 -16.05 -18.42
C GLU A 25 -1.75 -15.56 -18.18
N PHE A 26 -1.39 -15.32 -16.92
CA PHE A 26 -0.03 -14.91 -16.56
C PHE A 26 1.01 -15.99 -16.91
N GLU A 27 0.68 -17.26 -16.63
CA GLU A 27 1.54 -18.41 -16.98
C GLU A 27 1.80 -18.47 -18.48
N SER A 28 0.77 -18.29 -19.30
CA SER A 28 0.89 -18.25 -20.76
C SER A 28 1.77 -17.10 -21.25
N LEU A 29 1.63 -15.91 -20.63
CA LEU A 29 2.46 -14.75 -20.97
C LEU A 29 3.93 -14.96 -20.59
N LEU A 30 4.20 -15.54 -19.43
CA LEU A 30 5.56 -15.89 -18.99
C LEU A 30 6.18 -16.97 -19.88
N ALA A 31 5.42 -18.00 -20.22
CA ALA A 31 5.88 -19.07 -21.12
C ALA A 31 6.22 -18.53 -22.53
N ALA A 32 5.43 -17.58 -23.03
CA ALA A 32 5.72 -16.89 -24.30
C ALA A 32 6.99 -16.03 -24.25
N GLY A 33 7.44 -15.65 -23.06
CA GLY A 33 8.69 -14.92 -22.80
C GLY A 33 9.92 -15.80 -22.56
N ASP A 34 9.87 -17.08 -22.93
CA ASP A 34 10.96 -18.06 -22.73
C ASP A 34 11.37 -18.26 -21.26
N PHE A 35 10.43 -18.21 -20.32
CA PHE A 35 10.68 -18.53 -18.93
C PHE A 35 10.41 -20.02 -18.62
N GLU A 36 11.31 -20.64 -17.85
CA GLU A 36 11.04 -21.88 -17.12
C GLU A 36 10.32 -21.53 -15.83
N ILE A 37 9.03 -21.90 -15.71
CA ILE A 37 8.16 -21.45 -14.62
C ILE A 37 8.08 -22.52 -13.54
N VAL A 38 8.33 -22.13 -12.29
CA VAL A 38 8.04 -22.92 -11.09
C VAL A 38 7.05 -22.16 -10.25
N SER A 39 5.79 -22.55 -10.23
CA SER A 39 4.73 -21.89 -9.47
C SER A 39 4.38 -22.64 -8.20
N TYR A 40 3.97 -21.88 -7.18
CA TYR A 40 3.48 -22.40 -5.92
C TYR A 40 2.25 -21.59 -5.43
N THR A 41 1.14 -22.28 -5.22
CA THR A 41 -0.07 -21.69 -4.65
C THR A 41 -0.05 -21.86 -3.14
N THR A 42 -0.02 -20.77 -2.42
CA THR A 42 0.09 -20.77 -0.96
C THR A 42 -1.24 -21.07 -0.29
N SER A 43 -1.20 -21.63 0.93
CA SER A 43 -2.38 -22.01 1.71
C SER A 43 -2.75 -20.97 2.79
N SER A 44 -1.79 -20.14 3.19
CA SER A 44 -1.95 -19.11 4.23
C SER A 44 -0.90 -18.01 4.07
N GLU A 45 -1.02 -16.93 4.83
CA GLU A 45 0.02 -15.89 4.87
C GLU A 45 1.34 -16.44 5.41
N THR A 46 1.30 -17.26 6.46
CA THR A 46 2.52 -17.90 7.01
C THR A 46 3.20 -18.77 5.96
N ASP A 47 2.42 -19.55 5.22
CA ASP A 47 2.93 -20.38 4.12
C ASP A 47 3.54 -19.51 3.01
N PHE A 48 2.89 -18.39 2.68
CA PHE A 48 3.42 -17.43 1.72
C PHE A 48 4.78 -16.86 2.16
N ARG A 49 4.93 -16.45 3.41
CA ARG A 49 6.18 -15.93 3.98
C ARG A 49 7.30 -16.96 3.93
N VAL A 50 7.02 -18.20 4.34
CA VAL A 50 7.99 -19.31 4.30
C VAL A 50 8.50 -19.56 2.88
N HIS A 51 7.59 -19.62 1.90
CA HIS A 51 7.96 -19.87 0.52
C HIS A 51 8.65 -18.67 -0.14
N ALA A 52 8.31 -17.44 0.22
CA ALA A 52 9.01 -16.25 -0.24
C ALA A 52 10.50 -16.31 0.15
N ARG A 53 10.81 -16.59 1.43
CA ARG A 53 12.19 -16.79 1.88
C ARG A 53 12.91 -17.94 1.17
N ALA A 54 12.22 -19.08 0.99
CA ALA A 54 12.80 -20.24 0.31
C ALA A 54 13.09 -19.96 -1.18
N PHE A 55 12.30 -19.11 -1.81
CA PHE A 55 12.48 -18.71 -3.21
C PHE A 55 13.68 -17.78 -3.39
N ALA A 56 13.97 -16.91 -2.41
CA ALA A 56 15.12 -16.01 -2.45
C ALA A 56 16.45 -16.72 -2.70
N GLY A 57 16.64 -17.94 -2.17
CA GLY A 57 17.85 -18.75 -2.40
C GLY A 57 17.81 -19.68 -3.62
N ARG A 58 16.74 -19.64 -4.42
CA ARG A 58 16.53 -20.63 -5.50
C ARG A 58 16.33 -20.01 -6.88
N PHE A 59 15.89 -18.76 -6.95
CA PHE A 59 15.52 -18.10 -8.18
C PHE A 59 16.14 -16.72 -8.25
N ASP A 60 16.62 -16.32 -9.42
CA ASP A 60 17.09 -14.96 -9.70
C ASP A 60 15.90 -14.04 -10.07
N ILE A 61 14.75 -14.63 -10.42
CA ILE A 61 13.54 -13.92 -10.75
C ILE A 61 12.38 -14.52 -9.94
N ILE A 62 11.68 -13.68 -9.21
CA ILE A 62 10.53 -14.10 -8.40
C ILE A 62 9.29 -13.30 -8.82
N GLY A 63 8.23 -14.05 -9.18
CA GLY A 63 6.93 -13.52 -9.53
C GLY A 63 5.96 -13.57 -8.34
N ILE A 64 5.19 -12.51 -8.13
CA ILE A 64 4.14 -12.45 -7.12
C ILE A 64 2.79 -12.26 -7.79
N CYS A 65 1.96 -13.31 -7.77
CA CYS A 65 0.60 -13.26 -8.27
C CYS A 65 -0.36 -12.98 -7.10
N GLY A 66 -0.77 -11.72 -6.97
CA GLY A 66 -1.55 -11.27 -5.82
C GLY A 66 -1.97 -9.81 -5.88
N GLY A 67 -2.30 -9.22 -4.76
CA GLY A 67 -2.55 -7.78 -4.57
C GLY A 67 -1.36 -7.06 -3.95
N ASP A 68 -1.53 -5.76 -3.70
CA ASP A 68 -0.49 -4.90 -3.12
C ASP A 68 0.04 -5.47 -1.78
N SER A 69 -0.84 -5.97 -0.90
CA SER A 69 -0.41 -6.61 0.36
C SER A 69 0.44 -7.86 0.13
N SER A 70 0.17 -8.65 -0.92
CA SER A 70 1.02 -9.82 -1.24
C SER A 70 2.40 -9.39 -1.70
N LEU A 71 2.48 -8.30 -2.44
CA LEU A 71 3.75 -7.73 -2.87
C LEU A 71 4.55 -7.21 -1.69
N THR A 72 3.92 -6.50 -0.74
CA THR A 72 4.57 -6.01 0.48
C THR A 72 5.14 -7.15 1.32
N ILE A 73 4.32 -8.19 1.60
CA ILE A 73 4.77 -9.36 2.35
C ILE A 73 5.94 -10.06 1.65
N ALA A 74 5.87 -10.21 0.31
CA ALA A 74 6.96 -10.80 -0.45
C ALA A 74 8.24 -9.95 -0.34
N ALA A 75 8.14 -8.64 -0.48
CA ALA A 75 9.28 -7.73 -0.39
C ALA A 75 9.94 -7.80 0.99
N GLU A 76 9.16 -7.78 2.09
CA GLU A 76 9.67 -7.98 3.45
C GLU A 76 10.51 -9.25 3.57
N GLU A 77 9.97 -10.39 3.11
CA GLU A 77 10.60 -11.69 3.28
C GLU A 77 11.80 -11.89 2.36
N LEU A 78 11.68 -11.50 1.09
CA LEU A 78 12.75 -11.58 0.10
C LEU A 78 13.93 -10.73 0.51
N PHE A 79 13.64 -9.51 0.95
CA PHE A 79 14.66 -8.58 1.38
C PHE A 79 15.37 -9.06 2.65
N SER A 80 14.62 -9.49 3.66
CA SER A 80 15.20 -10.07 4.88
C SER A 80 16.06 -11.31 4.61
N ALA A 81 15.80 -12.01 3.49
CA ALA A 81 16.60 -13.13 3.03
C ALA A 81 17.81 -12.74 2.18
N GLY A 82 18.04 -11.43 1.95
CA GLY A 82 19.14 -10.93 1.12
C GLY A 82 18.94 -11.16 -0.38
N PHE A 83 17.70 -11.23 -0.85
CA PHE A 83 17.40 -11.38 -2.28
C PHE A 83 17.83 -10.12 -3.04
N ASP A 84 18.62 -10.32 -4.09
CA ASP A 84 19.17 -9.28 -4.95
C ASP A 84 18.75 -9.43 -6.42
N GLY A 85 17.79 -10.32 -6.68
CA GLY A 85 17.29 -10.62 -8.01
C GLY A 85 16.13 -9.73 -8.48
N GLU A 86 15.47 -10.16 -9.55
CA GLU A 86 14.37 -9.43 -10.18
C GLU A 86 13.01 -9.82 -9.55
N LEU A 87 12.22 -8.83 -9.15
CA LEU A 87 10.85 -9.04 -8.66
C LEU A 87 9.83 -8.67 -9.75
N VAL A 88 8.97 -9.62 -10.11
CA VAL A 88 7.89 -9.44 -11.09
C VAL A 88 6.55 -9.44 -10.38
N PHE A 89 5.77 -8.37 -10.54
CA PHE A 89 4.44 -8.31 -9.97
C PHE A 89 3.36 -8.67 -11.01
N LEU A 90 2.54 -9.66 -10.68
CA LEU A 90 1.41 -10.15 -11.47
C LEU A 90 0.10 -9.74 -10.75
N PRO A 91 -0.48 -8.58 -11.12
CA PRO A 91 -1.51 -7.93 -10.32
C PRO A 91 -2.86 -8.66 -10.39
N ALA A 92 -3.28 -9.23 -9.28
CA ALA A 92 -4.56 -9.92 -9.14
C ALA A 92 -5.35 -9.50 -7.89
N GLY A 93 -4.99 -8.36 -7.29
CA GLY A 93 -5.66 -7.78 -6.13
C GLY A 93 -6.97 -7.04 -6.46
N SER A 94 -7.69 -6.63 -5.42
CA SER A 94 -8.90 -5.77 -5.54
C SER A 94 -8.52 -4.31 -5.81
N VAL A 95 -7.43 -3.87 -5.19
CA VAL A 95 -6.79 -2.57 -5.32
C VAL A 95 -5.38 -2.87 -5.79
N ASN A 96 -4.92 -2.21 -6.81
CA ASN A 96 -3.58 -2.41 -7.36
C ASN A 96 -2.96 -1.02 -7.57
N ASP A 97 -2.92 -0.23 -6.50
CA ASP A 97 -2.42 1.16 -6.53
C ASP A 97 -0.93 1.21 -6.87
N ILE A 98 -0.14 0.23 -6.39
CA ILE A 98 1.28 0.07 -6.75
C ILE A 98 1.44 -0.14 -8.26
N VAL A 99 0.60 -0.97 -8.89
CA VAL A 99 0.67 -1.22 -10.34
C VAL A 99 0.31 0.01 -11.15
N LEU A 100 -0.71 0.75 -10.71
CA LEU A 100 -1.07 2.01 -11.34
C LEU A 100 0.11 2.97 -11.33
N ASP A 101 0.80 3.03 -10.21
CA ASP A 101 1.96 3.87 -10.02
C ASP A 101 3.15 3.46 -10.90
N ILE A 102 3.48 2.16 -10.95
CA ILE A 102 4.52 1.60 -11.85
C ILE A 102 4.23 2.00 -13.30
N ARG A 103 2.98 1.88 -13.74
CA ARG A 103 2.57 2.20 -15.11
C ARG A 103 2.68 3.69 -15.43
N GLU A 104 2.36 4.55 -14.47
CA GLU A 104 2.41 6.00 -14.66
C GLU A 104 3.84 6.54 -14.62
N GLN A 105 4.66 6.07 -13.71
CA GLN A 105 6.01 6.60 -13.54
C GLN A 105 6.95 6.23 -14.68
N ARG A 106 6.62 5.21 -15.50
CA ARG A 106 7.43 4.74 -16.64
C ARG A 106 8.94 4.73 -16.34
N ALA A 107 9.27 4.44 -15.09
CA ALA A 107 10.62 4.59 -14.63
C ALA A 107 11.57 3.70 -15.44
N PRO A 108 12.77 4.17 -15.77
CA PRO A 108 13.83 3.31 -16.21
C PRO A 108 14.01 2.24 -15.15
N ARG A 109 14.41 1.02 -15.54
CA ARG A 109 14.69 -0.08 -14.60
C ARG A 109 15.51 0.45 -13.44
N ALA A 110 14.82 0.77 -12.35
CA ALA A 110 15.48 1.32 -11.17
C ALA A 110 16.21 0.18 -10.49
N SER A 111 17.44 0.45 -10.10
CA SER A 111 18.26 -0.48 -9.33
C SER A 111 17.98 -0.43 -7.84
N THR A 112 17.06 0.44 -7.40
CA THR A 112 16.81 0.71 -5.97
C THR A 112 15.34 1.00 -5.76
N LEU A 113 14.73 0.29 -4.84
CA LEU A 113 13.39 0.53 -4.33
C LEU A 113 13.52 0.96 -2.88
N TRP A 114 12.80 2.00 -2.48
CA TRP A 114 12.76 2.44 -1.09
C TRP A 114 11.56 1.80 -0.39
N LEU A 115 11.79 1.18 0.77
CA LEU A 115 10.70 0.75 1.65
C LEU A 115 10.53 1.76 2.78
N GLY A 116 9.29 1.98 3.17
CA GLY A 116 8.96 2.64 4.42
C GLY A 116 9.02 1.65 5.57
N GLU A 117 9.51 2.07 6.72
CA GLU A 117 9.36 1.36 7.98
C GLU A 117 8.52 2.20 8.94
N ILE A 118 7.49 1.60 9.51
CA ILE A 118 6.79 2.18 10.65
C ILE A 118 7.24 1.50 11.93
N SER A 119 7.72 2.29 12.89
CA SER A 119 8.10 1.82 14.21
C SER A 119 7.11 2.32 15.26
N ALA A 120 6.60 1.42 16.09
CA ALA A 120 5.66 1.73 17.17
C ALA A 120 6.06 0.97 18.43
N GLY A 121 6.78 1.62 19.31
CA GLY A 121 7.35 0.99 20.49
C GLY A 121 8.34 -0.13 20.10
N ALA A 122 8.06 -1.36 20.48
CA ALA A 122 8.89 -2.53 20.17
C ALA A 122 8.53 -3.20 18.83
N THR A 123 7.50 -2.73 18.14
CA THR A 123 7.03 -3.33 16.88
C THR A 123 7.46 -2.46 15.72
N SER A 124 8.03 -3.06 14.69
CA SER A 124 8.23 -2.40 13.40
C SER A 124 7.61 -3.21 12.27
N LYS A 125 7.21 -2.52 11.21
CA LYS A 125 6.65 -3.11 10.01
C LYS A 125 7.10 -2.33 8.79
N ASP A 126 7.58 -3.05 7.79
CA ASP A 126 7.92 -2.50 6.49
C ASP A 126 6.68 -2.32 5.60
N PHE A 127 6.72 -1.37 4.68
CA PHE A 127 5.67 -1.15 3.69
C PHE A 127 6.23 -0.58 2.38
N ILE A 128 5.55 -0.87 1.28
CA ILE A 128 5.91 -0.37 -0.05
C ILE A 128 5.12 0.88 -0.40
N GLY A 129 3.84 0.88 -0.10
CA GLY A 129 2.91 1.90 -0.56
C GLY A 129 2.75 3.03 0.43
N GLN A 130 2.11 2.75 1.57
CA GLN A 130 1.62 3.83 2.41
C GLN A 130 1.34 3.45 3.86
N ALA A 131 1.43 4.48 4.73
CA ALA A 131 0.86 4.46 6.07
C ALA A 131 -0.15 5.62 6.23
N ASN A 132 -1.34 5.35 6.79
CA ASN A 132 -2.35 6.39 6.96
C ASN A 132 -3.13 6.27 8.28
N TRP A 133 -3.61 7.41 8.75
CA TRP A 133 -4.47 7.55 9.93
C TRP A 133 -5.77 8.27 9.58
N GLY A 134 -6.79 8.10 10.41
CA GLY A 134 -8.08 8.77 10.29
C GLY A 134 -9.04 8.04 9.35
N LEU A 135 -9.57 8.75 8.36
CA LEU A 135 -10.65 8.27 7.49
C LEU A 135 -10.33 6.95 6.79
N GLY A 136 -9.11 6.80 6.28
CA GLY A 136 -8.70 5.58 5.58
C GLY A 136 -8.83 4.33 6.46
N VAL A 137 -8.38 4.43 7.71
CA VAL A 137 -8.51 3.36 8.71
C VAL A 137 -9.98 3.08 9.03
N ALA A 138 -10.77 4.13 9.28
CA ALA A 138 -12.18 4.00 9.64
C ALA A 138 -13.00 3.32 8.53
N VAL A 139 -12.76 3.71 7.28
CA VAL A 139 -13.43 3.15 6.10
C VAL A 139 -13.00 1.70 5.87
N ASN A 140 -11.69 1.41 5.91
CA ASN A 140 -11.19 0.06 5.68
C ASN A 140 -11.75 -0.94 6.70
N ARG A 141 -11.79 -0.54 7.98
CA ARG A 141 -12.40 -1.39 9.04
C ARG A 141 -13.87 -1.69 8.77
N GLN A 142 -14.65 -0.68 8.39
CA GLN A 142 -16.10 -0.84 8.18
C GLN A 142 -16.39 -1.66 6.92
N VAL A 143 -15.73 -1.32 5.82
CA VAL A 143 -15.90 -2.03 4.54
C VAL A 143 -15.38 -3.45 4.65
N GLY A 144 -14.19 -3.65 5.25
CA GLY A 144 -13.61 -4.97 5.44
C GLY A 144 -14.48 -5.89 6.28
N ALA A 145 -14.99 -5.41 7.42
CA ALA A 145 -15.87 -6.18 8.29
C ALA A 145 -17.19 -6.55 7.58
N LEU A 146 -17.77 -5.60 6.83
CA LEU A 146 -19.03 -5.84 6.10
C LEU A 146 -18.83 -6.86 4.98
N LEU A 147 -17.78 -6.71 4.17
CA LEU A 147 -17.51 -7.63 3.06
C LEU A 147 -17.03 -9.01 3.52
N HIS A 148 -16.46 -9.11 4.71
CA HIS A 148 -16.13 -10.40 5.33
C HIS A 148 -17.42 -11.15 5.74
N SER A 149 -18.35 -10.47 6.42
CA SER A 149 -19.63 -11.05 6.84
C SER A 149 -20.61 -11.26 5.69
N MET A 150 -20.54 -10.45 4.63
CA MET A 150 -21.47 -10.47 3.50
C MET A 150 -20.71 -10.41 2.16
N PRO A 151 -20.05 -11.50 1.73
CA PRO A 151 -19.21 -11.48 0.52
C PRO A 151 -19.95 -11.14 -0.77
N PHE A 152 -21.27 -11.37 -0.83
CA PHE A 152 -22.11 -11.04 -1.98
C PHE A 152 -22.23 -9.51 -2.24
N LEU A 153 -21.87 -8.66 -1.27
CA LEU A 153 -21.86 -7.20 -1.40
C LEU A 153 -20.62 -6.66 -2.14
N ARG A 154 -19.65 -7.50 -2.46
CA ARG A 154 -18.41 -7.08 -3.16
C ARG A 154 -18.64 -6.26 -4.45
N PRO A 155 -19.65 -6.53 -5.30
CA PRO A 155 -19.93 -5.68 -6.46
C PRO A 155 -20.28 -4.23 -6.11
N PHE A 156 -20.76 -3.98 -4.89
CA PHE A 156 -21.17 -2.66 -4.39
C PHE A 156 -20.12 -1.97 -3.52
N THR A 157 -18.88 -2.44 -3.54
CA THR A 157 -17.79 -1.92 -2.68
C THR A 157 -17.65 -0.39 -2.77
N GLY A 158 -17.80 0.21 -3.95
CA GLY A 158 -17.73 1.66 -4.12
C GLY A 158 -18.82 2.42 -3.36
N ILE A 159 -20.07 1.93 -3.42
CA ILE A 159 -21.21 2.54 -2.70
C ILE A 159 -21.01 2.36 -1.19
N ILE A 160 -20.63 1.15 -0.77
CA ILE A 160 -20.37 0.83 0.64
C ILE A 160 -19.24 1.71 1.18
N GLY A 161 -18.16 1.89 0.41
CA GLY A 161 -17.06 2.78 0.77
C GLY A 161 -17.52 4.22 0.94
N PHE A 162 -18.33 4.73 0.02
CA PHE A 162 -18.91 6.07 0.13
C PHE A 162 -19.77 6.23 1.39
N LEU A 163 -20.68 5.27 1.67
CA LEU A 163 -21.48 5.29 2.88
C LEU A 163 -20.62 5.20 4.14
N ALA A 164 -19.56 4.41 4.12
CA ALA A 164 -18.62 4.32 5.23
C ALA A 164 -17.90 5.65 5.48
N ILE A 165 -17.53 6.40 4.44
CA ILE A 165 -16.99 7.75 4.56
C ILE A 165 -17.98 8.68 5.27
N VAL A 166 -19.21 8.75 4.78
CA VAL A 166 -20.27 9.59 5.35
C VAL A 166 -20.50 9.24 6.81
N PHE A 167 -20.66 7.97 7.11
CA PHE A 167 -20.95 7.48 8.47
C PHE A 167 -19.77 7.73 9.43
N SER A 168 -18.54 7.48 8.99
CA SER A 168 -17.34 7.74 9.79
C SER A 168 -17.22 9.22 10.14
N HIS A 169 -17.45 10.09 9.16
CA HIS A 169 -17.39 11.54 9.35
C HIS A 169 -18.48 12.04 10.30
N LEU A 170 -19.73 11.60 10.11
CA LEU A 170 -20.85 11.97 11.01
C LEU A 170 -20.61 11.56 12.46
N LEU A 171 -20.00 10.41 12.69
CA LEU A 171 -19.64 9.90 14.02
C LEU A 171 -18.29 10.42 14.53
N ARG A 172 -17.62 11.30 13.77
CA ARG A 172 -16.27 11.82 14.08
C ARG A 172 -15.22 10.73 14.33
N ARG A 173 -15.39 9.55 13.72
CA ARG A 173 -14.45 8.43 13.83
C ARG A 173 -13.27 8.55 12.86
N ASP A 174 -13.33 9.50 11.96
CA ASP A 174 -12.29 9.85 11.00
C ASP A 174 -11.29 10.89 11.54
N LEU A 175 -11.57 11.50 12.72
CA LEU A 175 -10.74 12.56 13.25
C LEU A 175 -9.58 12.01 14.09
N VAL A 176 -8.40 12.55 13.82
CA VAL A 176 -7.18 12.28 14.57
C VAL A 176 -6.54 13.60 14.97
N SER A 177 -6.42 13.83 16.28
CA SER A 177 -5.66 14.96 16.82
C SER A 177 -4.19 14.52 16.92
N ALA A 178 -3.31 15.19 16.18
CA ALA A 178 -1.92 14.78 16.07
C ALA A 178 -0.96 15.95 15.96
N SER A 179 0.29 15.71 16.38
CA SER A 179 1.47 16.49 16.05
C SER A 179 2.32 15.67 15.09
N ILE A 180 2.56 16.18 13.87
CA ILE A 180 3.30 15.51 12.81
C ILE A 180 4.64 16.23 12.67
N HIS A 181 5.71 15.57 13.10
CA HIS A 181 7.07 16.10 12.98
C HIS A 181 7.66 15.62 11.65
N LEU A 182 7.99 16.56 10.81
CA LEU A 182 8.71 16.37 9.54
C LEU A 182 10.16 16.79 9.69
N ASP A 183 10.99 16.56 8.68
CA ASP A 183 12.42 16.94 8.74
C ASP A 183 12.63 18.44 8.98
N SER A 184 11.73 19.30 8.47
CA SER A 184 11.89 20.77 8.49
C SER A 184 10.88 21.50 9.36
N GLU A 185 9.77 20.85 9.75
CA GLU A 185 8.66 21.52 10.43
C GLU A 185 7.82 20.56 11.27
N THR A 186 6.95 21.12 12.07
CA THR A 186 5.95 20.35 12.84
C THR A 186 4.56 20.91 12.55
N LEU A 187 3.66 20.03 12.18
CA LEU A 187 2.26 20.34 11.91
C LEU A 187 1.41 19.87 13.10
N GLU A 188 0.56 20.73 13.60
CA GLU A 188 -0.35 20.39 14.71
C GLU A 188 -1.79 20.65 14.32
N GLY A 189 -2.69 19.77 14.75
CA GLY A 189 -4.11 19.97 14.51
C GLY A 189 -4.96 18.71 14.56
N ASP A 190 -6.21 18.93 14.13
CA ASP A 190 -7.19 17.87 13.91
C ASP A 190 -7.26 17.53 12.42
N TYR A 191 -7.03 16.29 12.09
CA TYR A 191 -6.98 15.81 10.72
C TYR A 191 -8.06 14.76 10.46
N SER A 192 -8.69 14.85 9.31
CA SER A 192 -9.54 13.78 8.78
C SER A 192 -8.70 12.69 8.09
N ILE A 193 -7.57 13.09 7.50
CA ILE A 193 -6.61 12.16 6.88
C ILE A 193 -5.20 12.63 7.20
N ILE A 194 -4.34 11.69 7.57
CA ILE A 194 -2.89 11.81 7.55
C ILE A 194 -2.40 10.63 6.71
N LEU A 195 -1.70 10.90 5.62
CA LEU A 195 -1.16 9.91 4.70
C LEU A 195 0.32 10.17 4.49
N ALA A 196 1.18 9.20 4.76
CA ALA A 196 2.57 9.20 4.35
C ALA A 196 2.76 8.08 3.32
N THR A 197 3.23 8.40 2.13
CA THR A 197 3.24 7.47 1.01
C THR A 197 4.43 7.68 0.09
N GLN A 198 4.83 6.62 -0.60
CA GLN A 198 5.83 6.62 -1.66
C GLN A 198 5.19 6.41 -3.04
N ILE A 199 3.88 6.12 -3.08
CA ILE A 199 3.11 5.93 -4.32
C ILE A 199 2.08 7.04 -4.50
N ARG A 200 1.78 7.38 -5.75
CA ARG A 200 0.85 8.46 -6.11
C ARG A 200 -0.60 8.12 -5.88
N HIS A 201 -0.92 6.83 -5.97
CA HIS A 201 -2.28 6.35 -5.91
C HIS A 201 -2.66 5.83 -4.52
N TRP A 202 -3.90 6.10 -4.13
CA TRP A 202 -4.50 5.62 -2.91
C TRP A 202 -5.97 5.26 -3.13
N ALA A 203 -6.46 4.27 -2.39
CA ALA A 203 -7.88 3.89 -2.35
C ALA A 203 -8.49 3.64 -3.73
N SER A 204 -7.86 2.79 -4.54
CA SER A 204 -8.28 2.39 -5.89
C SER A 204 -8.16 3.50 -6.95
N GLY A 205 -7.02 4.15 -6.99
CA GLY A 205 -6.63 5.03 -8.08
C GLY A 205 -6.94 6.52 -7.86
N LEU A 206 -7.20 6.96 -6.62
CA LEU A 206 -7.15 8.38 -6.30
C LEU A 206 -5.69 8.85 -6.34
N ARG A 207 -5.37 9.86 -7.14
CA ARG A 207 -4.03 10.47 -7.22
C ARG A 207 -3.81 11.39 -6.03
N PHE A 208 -3.67 10.79 -4.87
CA PHE A 208 -3.67 11.49 -3.58
C PHE A 208 -2.33 12.11 -3.22
N ALA A 209 -1.24 11.56 -3.71
CA ALA A 209 0.12 12.05 -3.53
C ALA A 209 0.78 12.25 -4.91
N PRO A 210 0.46 13.35 -5.63
CA PRO A 210 0.84 13.48 -7.04
C PRO A 210 2.34 13.60 -7.30
N GLN A 211 3.13 13.94 -6.29
CA GLN A 211 4.58 14.09 -6.37
C GLN A 211 5.33 12.90 -5.74
N ALA A 212 4.61 11.90 -5.21
CA ALA A 212 5.25 10.73 -4.64
C ALA A 212 6.11 10.00 -5.67
N ASP A 213 7.27 9.55 -5.21
CA ASP A 213 8.25 8.85 -6.02
C ASP A 213 8.94 7.77 -5.16
N TRP A 214 8.62 6.52 -5.41
CA TRP A 214 9.21 5.40 -4.68
C TRP A 214 10.66 5.09 -5.05
N TYR A 215 11.21 5.80 -6.03
CA TYR A 215 12.65 5.79 -6.33
C TYR A 215 13.42 6.87 -5.56
N ALA A 216 12.72 7.73 -4.83
CA ALA A 216 13.31 8.74 -3.97
C ALA A 216 13.17 8.37 -2.49
N PRO A 217 14.19 8.65 -1.64
CA PRO A 217 14.14 8.33 -0.20
C PRO A 217 13.31 9.33 0.59
N VAL A 218 12.11 9.63 0.10
CA VAL A 218 11.20 10.60 0.72
C VAL A 218 9.77 10.10 0.66
N PHE A 219 9.01 10.39 1.71
CA PHE A 219 7.56 10.26 1.71
C PHE A 219 6.94 11.55 1.20
N GLU A 220 5.89 11.46 0.40
CA GLU A 220 4.94 12.55 0.28
C GLU A 220 3.94 12.41 1.42
N VAL A 221 3.83 13.46 2.23
CA VAL A 221 2.92 13.51 3.37
C VAL A 221 1.75 14.41 3.01
N VAL A 222 0.58 13.81 2.89
CA VAL A 222 -0.66 14.54 2.56
C VAL A 222 -1.57 14.53 3.78
N THR A 223 -1.94 15.70 4.23
CA THR A 223 -2.89 15.86 5.33
C THR A 223 -4.16 16.56 4.85
N ILE A 224 -5.29 16.15 5.41
CA ILE A 224 -6.56 16.88 5.25
C ILE A 224 -7.02 17.31 6.65
N ARG A 225 -7.01 18.61 6.88
CA ARG A 225 -7.51 19.18 8.13
C ARG A 225 -9.01 18.93 8.29
N ARG A 226 -9.49 18.98 9.51
CA ARG A 226 -10.91 18.86 9.81
C ARG A 226 -11.72 19.87 8.97
N CYS A 227 -12.72 19.38 8.26
CA CYS A 227 -13.60 20.19 7.42
C CYS A 227 -15.04 19.65 7.44
N SER A 228 -15.95 20.30 6.76
CA SER A 228 -17.32 19.79 6.61
C SER A 228 -17.39 18.57 5.69
N LEU A 229 -18.39 17.70 5.89
CA LEU A 229 -18.58 16.52 5.04
C LEU A 229 -18.67 16.86 3.56
N VAL A 230 -19.38 17.91 3.19
CA VAL A 230 -19.52 18.36 1.80
C VAL A 230 -18.16 18.73 1.23
N LYS A 231 -17.33 19.42 2.00
CA LYS A 231 -15.98 19.81 1.57
C LYS A 231 -15.07 18.59 1.47
N LEU A 232 -15.11 17.68 2.45
CA LEU A 232 -14.35 16.41 2.41
C LEU A 232 -14.68 15.60 1.13
N ILE A 233 -15.96 15.45 0.79
CA ILE A 233 -16.39 14.77 -0.44
C ILE A 233 -15.82 15.48 -1.68
N ARG A 234 -15.89 16.82 -1.73
CA ARG A 234 -15.31 17.59 -2.87
C ARG A 234 -13.80 17.39 -2.99
N ILE A 235 -13.07 17.36 -1.88
CA ILE A 235 -11.63 17.10 -1.85
C ILE A 235 -11.35 15.69 -2.39
N LEU A 236 -12.06 14.66 -1.91
CA LEU A 236 -11.88 13.29 -2.37
C LEU A 236 -12.23 13.10 -3.85
N LEU A 237 -13.25 13.78 -4.36
CA LEU A 237 -13.56 13.76 -5.79
C LEU A 237 -12.47 14.46 -6.62
N ALA A 238 -11.92 15.57 -6.14
CA ALA A 238 -10.84 16.31 -6.78
C ALA A 238 -9.52 15.51 -6.79
N ALA A 239 -9.32 14.59 -5.82
CA ALA A 239 -8.16 13.71 -5.77
C ALA A 239 -8.06 12.74 -6.96
N ARG A 240 -9.15 12.50 -7.69
CA ARG A 240 -9.11 11.70 -8.93
C ARG A 240 -8.22 12.31 -10.01
N THR A 241 -8.07 13.63 -9.99
CA THR A 241 -7.28 14.40 -10.94
C THR A 241 -6.16 15.20 -10.27
N ALA A 242 -5.78 14.82 -9.06
CA ALA A 242 -4.79 15.50 -8.22
C ALA A 242 -5.10 16.98 -7.89
N ARG A 243 -6.32 17.47 -8.15
CA ARG A 243 -6.72 18.86 -7.87
C ARG A 243 -7.13 19.12 -6.42
N HIS A 244 -7.11 18.10 -5.58
CA HIS A 244 -7.37 18.24 -4.14
C HIS A 244 -6.30 19.10 -3.44
N VAL A 245 -5.09 19.15 -3.97
CA VAL A 245 -3.99 19.96 -3.45
C VAL A 245 -4.28 21.48 -3.52
N ASP A 246 -5.25 21.89 -4.32
CA ASP A 246 -5.67 23.30 -4.44
C ASP A 246 -6.60 23.74 -3.28
N PHE A 247 -7.03 22.83 -2.41
CA PHE A 247 -7.90 23.14 -1.30
C PHE A 247 -7.11 23.60 -0.07
N PRO A 248 -7.53 24.67 0.61
CA PRO A 248 -6.80 25.23 1.76
C PRO A 248 -6.74 24.28 2.97
N GLU A 249 -7.58 23.25 3.03
CA GLU A 249 -7.56 22.22 4.07
C GLU A 249 -6.60 21.09 3.77
N VAL A 250 -6.00 21.07 2.59
CA VAL A 250 -5.04 20.04 2.17
C VAL A 250 -3.64 20.64 2.23
N GLU A 251 -2.75 19.95 2.93
CA GLU A 251 -1.33 20.30 2.98
C GLU A 251 -0.52 19.13 2.45
N VAL A 252 0.50 19.43 1.65
CA VAL A 252 1.37 18.45 1.01
C VAL A 252 2.82 18.79 1.31
N HIS A 253 3.53 17.86 1.90
CA HIS A 253 4.93 18.02 2.31
C HIS A 253 5.75 16.82 1.83
N GLN A 254 7.08 16.99 1.75
CA GLN A 254 8.01 15.90 1.54
C GLN A 254 8.92 15.76 2.74
N SER A 255 9.13 14.53 3.22
CA SER A 255 9.98 14.28 4.38
C SER A 255 10.58 12.87 4.31
N ARG A 256 11.83 12.75 4.77
CA ARG A 256 12.49 11.43 4.91
C ARG A 256 12.06 10.71 6.17
N ARG A 257 11.68 11.48 7.19
CA ARG A 257 11.21 10.99 8.48
C ARG A 257 9.89 11.66 8.83
N VAL A 258 8.95 10.87 9.25
CA VAL A 258 7.64 11.37 9.66
C VAL A 258 7.33 10.75 11.02
N LYS A 259 7.25 11.58 12.05
CA LYS A 259 6.84 11.12 13.37
C LYS A 259 5.45 11.64 13.67
N VAL A 260 4.50 10.75 13.85
CA VAL A 260 3.12 11.08 14.21
C VAL A 260 2.92 10.81 15.69
N SER A 261 2.73 11.88 16.45
CA SER A 261 2.38 11.81 17.86
C SER A 261 0.89 12.06 18.00
N LEU A 262 0.16 11.09 18.54
CA LEU A 262 -1.30 11.11 18.64
C LEU A 262 -1.73 11.60 20.03
N ALA A 263 -2.73 12.47 20.10
CA ALA A 263 -3.32 12.90 21.37
C ALA A 263 -4.07 11.78 22.10
N SER A 264 -4.53 10.77 21.36
CA SER A 264 -5.15 9.55 21.89
C SER A 264 -4.76 8.35 21.04
N ALA A 265 -4.86 7.14 21.61
CA ALA A 265 -4.60 5.92 20.87
C ALA A 265 -5.46 5.84 19.60
N ALA A 266 -4.82 5.68 18.46
CA ALA A 266 -5.47 5.50 17.18
C ALA A 266 -4.80 4.38 16.39
N ALA A 267 -5.57 3.75 15.51
CA ALA A 267 -5.02 2.74 14.60
C ALA A 267 -4.38 3.42 13.38
N VAL A 268 -3.37 2.77 12.83
CA VAL A 268 -2.76 3.11 11.54
C VAL A 268 -3.02 1.98 10.56
N GLN A 269 -3.26 2.33 9.31
CA GLN A 269 -3.29 1.39 8.20
C GLN A 269 -1.96 1.46 7.45
N VAL A 270 -1.36 0.30 7.21
CA VAL A 270 -0.08 0.14 6.51
C VAL A 270 -0.28 -0.89 5.40
N ASP A 271 -0.22 -0.47 4.15
CA ASP A 271 -0.45 -1.30 2.95
C ASP A 271 -1.69 -2.23 3.04
N GLY A 272 -2.76 -1.75 3.65
CA GLY A 272 -4.00 -2.51 3.83
C GLY A 272 -4.18 -3.16 5.20
N ASP A 273 -3.10 -3.42 5.94
CA ASP A 273 -3.17 -3.96 7.31
C ASP A 273 -3.42 -2.86 8.34
N ILE A 274 -4.21 -3.19 9.35
CA ILE A 274 -4.52 -2.25 10.43
C ILE A 274 -3.75 -2.64 11.70
N LEU A 275 -2.80 -1.79 12.07
CA LEU A 275 -2.09 -1.86 13.34
C LEU A 275 -2.85 -1.01 14.36
N ARG A 276 -3.10 -1.57 15.54
CA ARG A 276 -3.89 -0.90 16.60
C ARG A 276 -2.97 -0.20 17.59
N ASP A 277 -3.46 0.93 18.10
CA ASP A 277 -2.87 1.67 19.24
C ASP A 277 -1.42 2.12 19.01
N VAL A 278 -1.15 2.63 17.81
CA VAL A 278 0.19 3.01 17.37
C VAL A 278 0.32 4.52 17.25
N ALA A 279 1.14 5.11 18.11
CA ALA A 279 1.83 6.36 17.79
C ALA A 279 3.14 5.97 17.10
N GLY A 280 3.35 6.35 15.84
CA GLY A 280 4.43 5.79 15.03
C GLY A 280 5.42 6.82 14.52
N GLU A 281 6.67 6.40 14.38
CA GLU A 281 7.68 7.07 13.57
C GLU A 281 7.85 6.31 12.26
N LEU A 282 7.81 7.01 11.12
CA LEU A 282 8.04 6.45 9.80
C LEU A 282 9.46 6.79 9.35
N LYS A 283 10.16 5.80 8.80
CA LYS A 283 11.49 5.95 8.21
C LYS A 283 11.50 5.36 6.81
N GLY A 284 12.19 6.00 5.89
CA GLY A 284 12.51 5.42 4.59
C GLY A 284 13.76 4.55 4.73
N LEU A 285 13.68 3.28 4.33
CA LEU A 285 14.81 2.38 4.23
C LEU A 285 15.19 2.18 2.76
N GLU A 286 16.49 2.18 2.47
CA GLU A 286 17.00 1.92 1.12
C GLU A 286 17.09 0.42 0.86
N TYR A 287 16.47 -0.03 -0.25
CA TYR A 287 16.61 -1.38 -0.75
C TYR A 287 17.24 -1.36 -2.13
N ARG A 288 18.30 -2.12 -2.30
CA ARG A 288 18.94 -2.31 -3.60
C ARG A 288 18.36 -3.56 -4.25
N LEU A 289 17.55 -3.35 -5.28
CA LEU A 289 17.37 -4.41 -6.26
C LEU A 289 18.65 -4.50 -7.07
N ALA A 290 19.30 -5.65 -7.11
CA ALA A 290 20.48 -5.86 -7.93
C ALA A 290 20.16 -5.59 -9.41
N LYS A 291 21.18 -5.14 -10.13
CA LYS A 291 21.13 -4.82 -11.56
C LYS A 291 20.83 -6.06 -12.39
#